data_8440d263012a6c14405343a33422997e
#
_entry.id   8440d263012a6c14405343a33422997e
#
_cell.length_a   1.000
_cell.length_b   1.000
_cell.length_c   1.000
_cell.angle_alpha   90.00
_cell.angle_beta   90.00
_cell.angle_gamma   90.00
#
_symmetry.space_group_name_H-M   'P 1'
#
loop_
_entity.id
_entity.type
_entity.pdbx_description
1 polymer ?
#
loop_
_entity_poly.entity_id
_entity_poly.type
_entity_poly.pdbx_seq_one_letter_code
_entity_poly.pdbx_strand_id
1 'polypeptide(L)'
;GWYDGIDQGPRHQVKRILVKPGASLSLQMHHHRAEHWIVVTGTAEVTVGDKVLLLAENQSTYIPLGARHRLRNPGKVPLEIIEVQSGSYLGEDDIVRFEDTYGRS
;
A
#
# COMPACT_ATOMS: atom_id res chain seq x y z
N GLY A 1 5.72 -9.83 -1.11
CA GLY A 1 5.12 -9.16 -2.25
C GLY A 1 6.14 -8.50 -3.15
N TRP A 2 5.69 -8.00 -4.25
CA TRP A 2 6.50 -7.27 -5.20
C TRP A 2 5.65 -6.21 -5.88
N TYR A 3 6.28 -5.33 -6.59
CA TYR A 3 5.56 -4.31 -7.34
C TYR A 3 6.21 -4.06 -8.70
N ASP A 4 5.38 -3.49 -9.59
CA ASP A 4 5.78 -3.05 -10.93
C ASP A 4 5.46 -1.59 -11.07
N GLY A 5 6.37 -0.83 -11.66
CA GLY A 5 6.07 0.52 -12.10
C GLY A 5 5.29 0.46 -13.40
N ILE A 6 4.10 1.06 -13.42
CA ILE A 6 3.24 1.05 -14.59
C ILE A 6 3.33 2.38 -15.33
N ASP A 7 3.31 3.49 -14.58
CA ASP A 7 3.33 4.81 -15.16
C ASP A 7 4.00 5.77 -14.18
N GLN A 8 4.59 6.83 -14.70
CA GLN A 8 5.38 7.72 -13.87
C GLN A 8 5.44 9.10 -14.51
N GLY A 9 5.27 10.12 -13.67
CA GLY A 9 5.39 11.52 -14.07
C GLY A 9 6.07 12.31 -12.97
N PRO A 10 6.22 13.62 -13.13
CA PRO A 10 6.91 14.43 -12.12
C PRO A 10 6.24 14.42 -10.76
N ARG A 11 4.92 14.28 -10.72
CA ARG A 11 4.17 14.33 -9.47
C ARG A 11 3.31 13.11 -9.23
N HIS A 12 3.44 12.07 -10.03
CA HIS A 12 2.67 10.87 -9.85
C HIS A 12 3.46 9.63 -10.25
N GLN A 13 3.05 8.51 -9.71
CA GLN A 13 3.63 7.21 -10.02
C GLN A 13 2.56 6.16 -9.77
N VAL A 14 2.46 5.18 -10.68
CA VAL A 14 1.50 4.09 -10.55
C VAL A 14 2.28 2.79 -10.43
N LYS A 15 1.94 2.00 -9.42
CA LYS A 15 2.59 0.70 -9.18
C LYS A 15 1.54 -0.39 -9.05
N ARG A 16 1.92 -1.59 -9.41
CA ARG A 16 1.13 -2.78 -9.16
C ARG A 16 1.82 -3.57 -8.05
N ILE A 17 1.05 -3.94 -7.02
CA ILE A 17 1.58 -4.64 -5.85
C ILE A 17 0.90 -5.99 -5.77
N LEU A 18 1.70 -7.04 -5.59
CA LEU A 18 1.21 -8.39 -5.36
C LEU A 18 1.64 -8.85 -3.97
N VAL A 19 0.68 -9.38 -3.22
CA VAL A 19 0.92 -9.83 -1.85
C VAL A 19 0.44 -11.28 -1.75
N LYS A 20 1.33 -12.15 -1.34
CA LYS A 20 0.99 -13.57 -1.16
C LYS A 20 -0.01 -13.74 -0.03
N PRO A 21 -0.81 -14.81 -0.07
CA PRO A 21 -1.74 -15.10 1.02
C PRO A 21 -1.02 -15.15 2.36
N GLY A 22 -1.59 -14.47 3.34
CA GLY A 22 -1.03 -14.43 4.69
C GLY A 22 0.13 -13.48 4.88
N ALA A 23 0.66 -12.90 3.80
CA ALA A 23 1.78 -11.98 3.90
C ALA A 23 1.30 -10.56 4.15
N SER A 24 2.21 -9.72 4.62
CA SER A 24 1.92 -8.31 4.82
C SER A 24 3.14 -7.48 4.49
N LEU A 25 2.89 -6.22 4.18
CA LEU A 25 3.95 -5.22 4.04
C LEU A 25 4.06 -4.49 5.36
N SER A 26 5.29 -4.08 5.70
CA SER A 26 5.54 -3.42 6.98
C SER A 26 4.82 -2.09 7.08
N LEU A 27 4.62 -1.64 8.31
CA LEU A 27 4.01 -0.35 8.59
C LEU A 27 4.92 0.76 8.08
N GLN A 28 4.36 1.68 7.32
CA GLN A 28 5.11 2.72 6.64
C GLN A 28 4.42 4.07 6.77
N MET A 29 5.17 5.12 6.50
CA MET A 29 4.67 6.48 6.42
C MET A 29 5.50 7.24 5.38
N HIS A 30 4.86 8.14 4.65
CA HIS A 30 5.55 8.99 3.68
C HIS A 30 5.26 10.44 4.00
N HIS A 31 6.30 11.29 3.88
CA HIS A 31 6.17 12.71 4.23
C HIS A 31 5.73 13.58 3.05
N HIS A 32 5.96 13.14 1.82
CA HIS A 32 5.81 14.00 0.66
C HIS A 32 4.86 13.44 -0.37
N ARG A 33 4.21 12.31 -0.11
CA ARG A 33 3.27 11.73 -1.07
C ARG A 33 2.06 11.13 -0.37
N ALA A 34 0.95 11.17 -1.06
CA ALA A 34 -0.25 10.45 -0.69
C ALA A 34 -0.43 9.28 -1.65
N GLU A 35 -1.29 8.34 -1.29
CA GLU A 35 -1.50 7.15 -2.10
C GLU A 35 -2.99 6.83 -2.19
N HIS A 36 -3.38 6.28 -3.34
CA HIS A 36 -4.69 5.64 -3.51
C HIS A 36 -4.44 4.18 -3.84
N TRP A 37 -5.13 3.31 -3.16
CA TRP A 37 -5.00 1.87 -3.35
C TRP A 37 -6.32 1.31 -3.84
N ILE A 38 -6.28 0.55 -4.93
CA ILE A 38 -7.46 -0.05 -5.54
C ILE A 38 -7.21 -1.56 -5.61
N VAL A 39 -8.12 -2.34 -5.04
CA VAL A 39 -7.99 -3.80 -5.06
C VAL A 39 -8.49 -4.32 -6.40
N VAL A 40 -7.62 -5.04 -7.09
CA VAL A 40 -7.95 -5.67 -8.37
C VAL A 40 -8.41 -7.11 -8.15
N THR A 41 -7.67 -7.86 -7.34
CA THR A 41 -7.97 -9.28 -7.08
C THR A 41 -7.69 -9.57 -5.62
N GLY A 42 -8.59 -10.31 -4.99
CA GLY A 42 -8.40 -10.73 -3.60
C GLY A 42 -9.03 -9.79 -2.61
N THR A 43 -8.59 -9.90 -1.37
CA THR A 43 -9.07 -9.07 -0.26
C THR A 43 -7.88 -8.43 0.43
N ALA A 44 -7.98 -7.14 0.71
CA ALA A 44 -6.93 -6.40 1.37
C ALA A 44 -7.39 -5.98 2.76
N GLU A 45 -6.54 -6.21 3.75
CA GLU A 45 -6.70 -5.61 5.06
C GLU A 45 -5.74 -4.43 5.11
N VAL A 46 -6.30 -3.24 5.19
CA VAL A 46 -5.51 -1.99 5.14
C VAL A 46 -5.63 -1.30 6.47
N THR A 47 -4.51 -1.00 7.09
CA THR A 47 -4.46 -0.20 8.30
C THR A 47 -4.02 1.20 7.91
N VAL A 48 -4.82 2.20 8.26
CA VAL A 48 -4.51 3.60 8.01
C VAL A 48 -4.68 4.32 9.33
N GLY A 49 -3.57 4.77 9.92
CA GLY A 49 -3.60 5.34 11.24
C GLY A 49 -4.14 4.32 12.24
N ASP A 50 -5.24 4.64 12.87
CA ASP A 50 -5.89 3.77 13.86
C ASP A 50 -7.01 2.92 13.26
N LYS A 51 -7.28 3.06 11.97
CA LYS A 51 -8.41 2.37 11.34
C LYS A 51 -7.94 1.17 10.57
N VAL A 52 -8.72 0.08 10.64
CA VAL A 52 -8.50 -1.12 9.87
C VAL A 52 -9.67 -1.29 8.93
N LEU A 53 -9.38 -1.41 7.65
CA LEU A 53 -10.38 -1.55 6.59
C LEU A 53 -10.20 -2.86 5.88
N LEU A 54 -11.30 -3.52 5.53
CA LEU A 54 -11.27 -4.67 4.65
C LEU A 54 -11.82 -4.24 3.30
N LEU A 55 -11.02 -4.40 2.26
CA LEU A 55 -11.40 -4.00 0.91
C LEU A 55 -11.50 -5.23 0.02
N ALA A 56 -12.60 -5.34 -0.68
CA ALA A 56 -12.81 -6.38 -1.68
C ALA A 56 -12.46 -5.83 -3.06
N GLU A 57 -12.58 -6.68 -4.08
CA GLU A 57 -12.27 -6.28 -5.45
C GLU A 57 -13.05 -5.05 -5.86
N ASN A 58 -12.40 -4.15 -6.55
CA ASN A 58 -12.91 -2.86 -7.03
C ASN A 58 -13.14 -1.82 -5.93
N GLN A 59 -12.84 -2.13 -4.69
CA GLN A 59 -12.89 -1.14 -3.62
C GLN A 59 -11.53 -0.46 -3.49
N SER A 60 -11.53 0.73 -2.92
CA SER A 60 -10.31 1.53 -2.83
C SER A 60 -10.28 2.33 -1.54
N THR A 61 -9.10 2.82 -1.21
CA THR A 61 -8.90 3.70 -0.07
C THR A 61 -7.84 4.73 -0.38
N TYR A 62 -7.93 5.86 0.29
CA TYR A 62 -6.96 6.94 0.19
C TYR A 62 -6.07 6.93 1.43
N ILE A 63 -4.77 7.08 1.21
CA ILE A 63 -3.80 7.16 2.30
C ILE A 63 -3.16 8.54 2.25
N PRO A 64 -3.54 9.41 3.20
CA PRO A 64 -3.04 10.79 3.17
C PRO A 64 -1.55 10.89 3.50
N LEU A 65 -0.98 12.03 3.18
CA LEU A 65 0.37 12.39 3.60
C LEU A 65 0.52 12.20 5.10
N GLY A 66 1.63 11.60 5.51
CA GLY A 66 1.94 11.46 6.92
C GLY A 66 1.16 10.38 7.65
N ALA A 67 0.23 9.71 7.00
CA ALA A 67 -0.51 8.64 7.66
C ALA A 67 0.31 7.35 7.70
N ARG A 68 0.29 6.69 8.82
CA ARG A 68 0.87 5.35 8.94
C ARG A 68 -0.04 4.37 8.23
N HIS A 69 0.53 3.45 7.49
CA HIS A 69 -0.29 2.49 6.77
C HIS A 69 0.41 1.14 6.67
N ARG A 70 -0.41 0.11 6.57
CA ARG A 70 0.05 -1.27 6.43
C ARG A 70 -0.93 -2.01 5.53
N LEU A 71 -0.40 -2.94 4.75
CA LEU A 71 -1.19 -3.78 3.85
C LEU A 71 -0.98 -5.23 4.21
N ARG A 72 -2.06 -5.98 4.34
CA ARG A 72 -2.00 -7.40 4.62
C ARG A 72 -2.98 -8.14 3.73
N ASN A 73 -2.59 -9.32 3.29
CA ASN A 73 -3.48 -10.22 2.58
C ASN A 73 -4.03 -11.26 3.56
N PRO A 74 -5.27 -11.10 4.06
CA PRO A 74 -5.83 -12.04 5.01
C PRO A 74 -6.46 -13.25 4.36
N GLY A 75 -6.53 -13.29 3.03
CA GLY A 75 -7.23 -14.31 2.29
C GLY A 75 -6.34 -15.49 1.91
N LYS A 76 -6.88 -16.33 1.04
CA LYS A 76 -6.22 -17.55 0.58
C LYS A 76 -5.78 -17.47 -0.87
N VAL A 77 -6.04 -16.36 -1.54
CA VAL A 77 -5.61 -16.13 -2.93
C VAL A 77 -4.67 -14.94 -2.95
N PRO A 78 -3.84 -14.83 -3.98
CA PRO A 78 -2.97 -13.65 -4.10
C PRO A 78 -3.78 -12.38 -4.17
N LEU A 79 -3.26 -11.33 -3.55
CA LEU A 79 -3.87 -10.01 -3.55
C LEU A 79 -3.11 -9.15 -4.56
N GLU A 80 -3.85 -8.52 -5.45
CA GLU A 80 -3.29 -7.57 -6.40
C GLU A 80 -3.91 -6.21 -6.18
N ILE A 81 -3.06 -5.19 -6.03
CA ILE A 81 -3.46 -3.81 -5.80
C ILE A 81 -2.78 -2.92 -6.82
N ILE A 82 -3.51 -1.93 -7.30
CA ILE A 82 -2.93 -0.81 -8.04
C ILE A 82 -2.78 0.34 -7.06
N GLU A 83 -1.58 0.88 -6.97
CA GLU A 83 -1.25 1.99 -6.08
C GLU A 83 -0.92 3.20 -6.93
N VAL A 84 -1.64 4.31 -6.69
CA VAL A 84 -1.36 5.59 -7.33
C VAL A 84 -0.75 6.50 -6.29
N GLN A 85 0.47 6.93 -6.53
CA GLN A 85 1.19 7.84 -5.64
C GLN A 85 1.20 9.23 -6.26
N SER A 86 0.96 10.25 -5.44
CA SER A 86 1.01 11.63 -5.91
C SER A 86 1.59 12.49 -4.81
N GLY A 87 2.41 13.47 -5.19
CA GLY A 87 3.02 14.36 -4.21
C GLY A 87 4.18 15.13 -4.80
N SER A 88 4.82 15.89 -3.93
CA SER A 88 5.95 16.74 -4.34
C SER A 88 7.24 15.96 -4.52
N TYR A 89 7.33 14.76 -3.94
CA TYR A 89 8.52 13.93 -4.03
C TYR A 89 8.12 12.47 -3.98
N LEU A 90 8.56 11.70 -4.96
CA LEU A 90 8.19 10.29 -5.09
C LEU A 90 9.36 9.33 -4.88
N GLY A 91 10.49 9.81 -4.39
CA GLY A 91 11.65 8.96 -4.15
C GLY A 91 11.39 7.95 -3.04
N GLU A 92 11.99 6.77 -3.16
CA GLU A 92 11.78 5.71 -2.17
C GLU A 92 12.42 6.04 -0.83
N ASP A 93 13.29 7.02 -0.76
CA ASP A 93 13.87 7.45 0.50
C ASP A 93 12.91 8.33 1.31
N ASP A 94 11.73 8.67 0.78
CA ASP A 94 10.68 9.37 1.52
C ASP A 94 9.86 8.39 2.36
N ILE A 95 10.44 7.30 2.79
CA ILE A 95 9.72 6.28 3.52
C ILE A 95 10.25 6.19 4.95
N VAL A 96 9.32 6.13 5.91
CA VAL A 96 9.64 5.85 7.30
C VAL A 96 9.01 4.50 7.63
N ARG A 97 9.84 3.55 8.05
CA ARG A 97 9.36 2.22 8.42
C ARG A 97 9.36 2.10 9.92
N PHE A 98 8.28 1.51 10.44
CA PHE A 98 8.13 1.30 11.86
C PHE A 98 8.37 -0.16 12.20
N GLU A 99 8.87 -0.41 13.40
CA GLU A 99 9.04 -1.76 13.92
C GLU A 99 7.69 -2.47 13.87
N ASP A 100 7.70 -3.71 13.37
CA ASP A 100 6.47 -4.43 13.18
C ASP A 100 6.74 -5.92 13.37
N THR A 101 6.36 -6.44 14.52
CA THR A 101 6.56 -7.85 14.82
C THR A 101 5.74 -8.78 13.97
N TYR A 102 4.76 -8.24 13.26
CA TYR A 102 3.83 -8.94 12.48
C TYR A 102 4.04 -8.64 11.03
N GLY A 103 4.33 -9.43 10.24
CA GLY A 103 4.64 -9.11 8.89
C GLY A 103 6.08 -8.81 8.65
N ARG A 104 6.84 -8.88 9.67
CA ARG A 104 8.26 -8.85 9.52
C ARG A 104 8.73 -10.23 9.29
N SER A 105 9.33 -10.49 8.41
CA SER A 105 9.77 -11.88 8.30
C SER A 105 10.57 -12.03 7.08
#